data_3e43edd034e8d4cf31c7234bcb008480
#
_entry.id   3e43edd034e8d4cf31c7234bcb008480
#
_cell.length_a   1.000
_cell.length_b   1.000
_cell.length_c   1.000
_cell.angle_alpha   90.00
_cell.angle_beta   90.00
_cell.angle_gamma   90.00
#
_symmetry.space_group_name_H-M   'P 1'
#
loop_
_entity.id
_entity.type
_entity.pdbx_description
1 polymer ?
#
loop_
_entity_poly.entity_id
_entity_poly.type
_entity_poly.pdbx_seq_one_letter_code
_entity_poly.pdbx_strand_id
1 'polypeptide(L)'
;RISVCDEDKFRHNEFIGETRIPLKKLKPNQTKNFSICLEKQLPIDKTEDKSLEERGRILISLKYSSQKSGLLVGIIRCAHLAAMDANGYSDPYVKTYLKPDEDKKSKHKTAVKKKTLNPEFNEEFCYEIKHSDLAKKTLEVTVWDYDIGKSNDFIGGVVLGINAKGERLKHWFDCLKNKDKKIERWHTLTNELPGSVLSD
;
A
#
# COMPACT_ATOMS: atom_id res chain seq x y z
N ARG A 1 23.20 5.55 3.20
CA ARG A 1 23.79 4.52 2.35
C ARG A 1 24.98 5.08 1.59
N ILE A 2 26.08 4.33 1.54
CA ILE A 2 27.27 4.62 0.76
C ILE A 2 27.44 3.45 -0.21
N SER A 3 27.51 3.71 -1.50
CA SER A 3 27.72 2.70 -2.53
C SER A 3 28.98 3.01 -3.34
N VAL A 4 29.69 1.97 -3.70
CA VAL A 4 30.88 2.05 -4.55
C VAL A 4 30.57 1.36 -5.87
N CYS A 5 30.81 2.08 -6.95
CA CYS A 5 30.57 1.60 -8.30
C CYS A 5 31.84 1.73 -9.13
N ASP A 6 32.02 0.86 -10.11
CA ASP A 6 33.07 0.99 -11.12
C ASP A 6 32.65 2.03 -12.17
N GLU A 7 33.52 2.96 -12.49
CA GLU A 7 33.27 3.96 -13.53
C GLU A 7 33.63 3.40 -14.92
N ASP A 8 32.63 3.31 -15.78
CA ASP A 8 32.83 2.91 -17.16
C ASP A 8 32.38 4.05 -18.10
N LYS A 9 33.31 4.47 -18.96
CA LYS A 9 33.05 5.57 -19.91
C LYS A 9 32.11 5.22 -21.06
N PHE A 10 31.85 3.94 -21.30
CA PHE A 10 31.08 3.47 -22.45
C PHE A 10 29.90 2.57 -22.11
N ARG A 11 29.74 2.22 -20.83
CA ARG A 11 28.66 1.35 -20.33
C ARG A 11 28.07 1.91 -19.03
N HIS A 12 27.04 1.26 -18.52
CA HIS A 12 26.53 1.59 -17.20
C HIS A 12 27.56 1.21 -16.13
N ASN A 13 27.74 2.10 -15.16
CA ASN A 13 28.63 1.85 -14.03
C ASN A 13 28.20 0.58 -13.29
N GLU A 14 29.14 -0.30 -13.04
CA GLU A 14 28.87 -1.55 -12.32
C GLU A 14 28.95 -1.34 -10.82
N PHE A 15 27.99 -1.92 -10.11
CA PHE A 15 27.93 -1.88 -8.66
C PHE A 15 28.98 -2.81 -8.05
N ILE A 16 29.85 -2.28 -7.19
CA ILE A 16 30.86 -3.05 -6.47
C ILE A 16 30.37 -3.51 -5.11
N GLY A 17 29.80 -2.60 -4.33
CA GLY A 17 29.30 -2.92 -3.00
C GLY A 17 28.74 -1.71 -2.27
N GLU A 18 28.05 -1.95 -1.17
CA GLU A 18 27.47 -0.89 -0.35
C GLU A 18 27.63 -1.16 1.14
N THR A 19 27.52 -0.09 1.92
CA THR A 19 27.34 -0.17 3.37
C THR A 19 26.33 0.86 3.84
N ARG A 20 25.76 0.62 4.99
CA ARG A 20 24.82 1.53 5.64
C ARG A 20 25.31 1.85 7.04
N ILE A 21 25.40 3.14 7.34
CA ILE A 21 25.78 3.63 8.65
C ILE A 21 24.59 4.36 9.25
N PRO A 22 24.05 3.91 10.38
CA PRO A 22 22.97 4.62 11.07
C PRO A 22 23.43 6.01 11.52
N LEU A 23 22.67 7.05 11.20
CA LEU A 23 22.99 8.43 11.59
C LEU A 23 23.09 8.61 13.11
N LYS A 24 22.43 7.76 13.89
CA LYS A 24 22.54 7.74 15.37
C LYS A 24 23.98 7.54 15.85
N LYS A 25 24.84 6.93 15.04
CA LYS A 25 26.25 6.69 15.37
C LYS A 25 27.13 7.91 15.10
N LEU A 26 26.60 8.94 14.48
CA LEU A 26 27.32 10.18 14.18
C LEU A 26 26.97 11.24 15.23
N LYS A 27 27.99 11.95 15.71
CA LYS A 27 27.80 13.09 16.60
C LYS A 27 28.12 14.38 15.87
N PRO A 28 27.41 15.50 16.16
CA PRO A 28 27.74 16.77 15.55
C PRO A 28 29.20 17.19 15.85
N ASN A 29 29.85 17.76 14.85
CA ASN A 29 31.22 18.29 14.96
C ASN A 29 32.30 17.26 15.35
N GLN A 30 32.04 15.97 15.13
CA GLN A 30 33.03 14.91 15.34
C GLN A 30 33.26 14.13 14.05
N THR A 31 34.54 13.92 13.76
CA THR A 31 34.97 13.01 12.68
C THR A 31 34.99 11.58 13.23
N LYS A 32 34.32 10.68 12.55
CA LYS A 32 34.34 9.25 12.90
C LYS A 32 34.84 8.44 11.71
N ASN A 33 35.89 7.67 11.94
CA ASN A 33 36.46 6.78 10.93
C ASN A 33 35.82 5.40 11.02
N PHE A 34 35.47 4.84 9.87
CA PHE A 34 34.91 3.50 9.75
C PHE A 34 35.79 2.65 8.83
N SER A 35 36.09 1.45 9.25
CA SER A 35 36.68 0.42 8.40
C SER A 35 35.67 -0.70 8.29
N ILE A 36 34.98 -0.79 7.15
CA ILE A 36 33.84 -1.69 6.95
C ILE A 36 33.98 -2.38 5.59
N CYS A 37 33.73 -3.69 5.57
CA CYS A 37 33.61 -4.41 4.32
C CYS A 37 32.33 -4.01 3.58
N LEU A 38 32.45 -3.79 2.29
CA LEU A 38 31.29 -3.56 1.43
C LEU A 38 30.53 -4.87 1.23
N GLU A 39 29.23 -4.81 1.41
CA GLU A 39 28.34 -5.95 1.16
C GLU A 39 27.89 -5.95 -0.30
N LYS A 40 27.82 -7.14 -0.89
CA LYS A 40 27.18 -7.30 -2.18
C LYS A 40 25.69 -7.06 -1.99
N GLN A 41 25.09 -6.33 -2.92
CA GLN A 41 23.65 -6.31 -3.02
C GLN A 41 23.18 -7.75 -3.27
N LEU A 42 22.37 -8.30 -2.37
CA LEU A 42 21.75 -9.59 -2.62
C LEU A 42 21.02 -9.50 -3.96
N PRO A 43 21.19 -10.51 -4.87
CA PRO A 43 20.43 -10.51 -6.11
C PRO A 43 18.95 -10.56 -5.74
N ILE A 44 18.30 -9.42 -5.86
CA ILE A 44 16.86 -9.34 -5.77
C ILE A 44 16.37 -10.00 -7.06
N ASP A 45 15.62 -11.08 -6.89
CA ASP A 45 15.03 -11.76 -8.03
C ASP A 45 14.25 -10.73 -8.84
N LYS A 46 14.54 -10.59 -10.14
CA LYS A 46 13.93 -9.57 -11.00
C LYS A 46 12.40 -9.66 -11.06
N THR A 47 11.84 -10.79 -10.64
CA THR A 47 10.40 -10.99 -10.46
C THR A 47 9.85 -10.35 -9.19
N GLU A 48 10.70 -10.10 -8.18
CA GLU A 48 10.31 -9.39 -6.95
C GLU A 48 10.55 -7.86 -7.03
N ASP A 49 11.35 -7.40 -7.98
CA ASP A 49 11.71 -5.97 -8.13
C ASP A 49 10.48 -5.08 -8.39
N LYS A 50 9.44 -5.58 -9.06
CA LYS A 50 8.19 -4.85 -9.28
C LYS A 50 7.31 -4.79 -8.03
N SER A 51 7.42 -5.77 -7.12
CA SER A 51 6.68 -5.80 -5.86
C SER A 51 7.38 -5.03 -4.74
N LEU A 52 8.68 -4.68 -4.91
CA LEU A 52 9.48 -3.94 -3.93
C LEU A 52 9.49 -2.43 -4.19
N GLU A 53 8.84 -1.95 -5.23
CA GLU A 53 8.62 -0.52 -5.41
C GLU A 53 7.74 -0.02 -4.26
N GLU A 54 8.31 0.81 -3.40
CA GLU A 54 7.60 1.32 -2.24
C GLU A 54 6.47 2.26 -2.67
N ARG A 55 5.24 1.79 -2.54
CA ARG A 55 4.04 2.54 -2.92
C ARG A 55 3.35 3.17 -1.72
N GLY A 56 3.79 2.84 -0.52
CA GLY A 56 3.24 3.33 0.72
C GLY A 56 2.42 2.30 1.49
N ARG A 57 1.78 2.75 2.55
CA ARG A 57 0.95 1.93 3.44
C ARG A 57 -0.38 2.61 3.71
N ILE A 58 -1.38 1.79 4.01
CA ILE A 58 -2.73 2.24 4.32
C ILE A 58 -3.24 1.62 5.62
N LEU A 59 -3.85 2.43 6.47
CA LEU A 59 -4.51 1.98 7.69
C LEU A 59 -6.01 1.82 7.41
N ILE A 60 -6.47 0.57 7.53
CA ILE A 60 -7.85 0.17 7.26
C ILE A 60 -8.48 -0.37 8.54
N SER A 61 -9.71 0.03 8.84
CA SER A 61 -10.53 -0.63 9.85
C SER A 61 -11.62 -1.46 9.19
N LEU A 62 -11.88 -2.62 9.75
CA LEU A 62 -12.98 -3.51 9.36
C LEU A 62 -13.81 -3.84 10.58
N LYS A 63 -15.14 -3.80 10.42
CA LYS A 63 -16.09 -4.23 11.42
C LYS A 63 -17.33 -4.79 10.72
N TYR A 64 -17.71 -6.01 11.03
CA TYR A 64 -19.04 -6.49 10.66
C TYR A 64 -20.05 -6.06 11.72
N SER A 65 -21.00 -5.22 11.36
CA SER A 65 -22.05 -4.76 12.26
C SER A 65 -23.29 -5.63 12.13
N SER A 66 -23.62 -6.36 13.19
CA SER A 66 -24.88 -7.13 13.24
C SER A 66 -26.09 -6.20 13.28
N GLN A 67 -25.98 -5.03 13.88
CA GLN A 67 -27.06 -4.04 13.93
C GLN A 67 -27.40 -3.49 12.54
N LYS A 68 -26.37 -3.18 11.73
CA LYS A 68 -26.54 -2.66 10.36
C LYS A 68 -26.64 -3.76 9.31
N SER A 69 -26.43 -5.01 9.69
CA SER A 69 -26.31 -6.15 8.76
C SER A 69 -25.36 -5.81 7.60
N GLY A 70 -24.17 -5.37 7.93
CA GLY A 70 -23.22 -4.91 6.92
C GLY A 70 -21.77 -4.83 7.39
N LEU A 71 -20.89 -4.75 6.41
CA LEU A 71 -19.47 -4.53 6.60
C LEU A 71 -19.17 -3.03 6.64
N LEU A 72 -18.60 -2.56 7.72
CA LEU A 72 -18.06 -1.21 7.84
C LEU A 72 -16.58 -1.20 7.49
N VAL A 73 -16.23 -0.49 6.43
CA VAL A 73 -14.85 -0.32 5.96
C VAL A 73 -14.41 1.11 6.27
N GLY A 74 -13.46 1.25 7.18
CA GLY A 74 -12.87 2.54 7.52
C GLY A 74 -11.56 2.76 6.78
N ILE A 75 -11.47 3.86 6.07
CA ILE A 75 -10.22 4.33 5.46
C ILE A 75 -9.70 5.46 6.36
N ILE A 76 -8.70 5.15 7.17
CA ILE A 76 -8.22 6.07 8.20
C ILE A 76 -7.18 7.02 7.62
N ARG A 77 -6.05 6.49 7.17
CA ARG A 77 -4.98 7.28 6.58
C ARG A 77 -4.03 6.42 5.75
N CYS A 78 -3.22 7.09 4.94
CA CYS A 78 -2.08 6.48 4.27
C CYS A 78 -0.78 7.12 4.76
N ALA A 79 0.33 6.41 4.58
CA ALA A 79 1.66 6.88 4.92
C ALA A 79 2.65 6.53 3.81
N HIS A 80 3.57 7.45 3.54
CA HIS A 80 4.66 7.26 2.58
C HIS A 80 4.20 6.84 1.17
N LEU A 81 3.13 7.45 0.68
CA LEU A 81 2.64 7.19 -0.67
C LEU A 81 3.69 7.57 -1.72
N ALA A 82 3.68 6.87 -2.86
CA ALA A 82 4.51 7.24 -3.98
C ALA A 82 4.07 8.60 -4.55
N ALA A 83 5.05 9.47 -4.83
CA ALA A 83 4.80 10.74 -5.49
C ALA A 83 4.54 10.51 -6.98
N MET A 84 3.43 11.03 -7.50
CA MET A 84 3.05 10.91 -8.91
C MET A 84 3.25 12.21 -9.69
N ASP A 85 3.28 13.34 -9.00
CA ASP A 85 3.48 14.64 -9.60
C ASP A 85 4.96 15.03 -9.66
N ALA A 86 5.32 15.84 -10.66
CA ALA A 86 6.68 16.35 -10.82
C ALA A 86 7.19 17.18 -9.62
N ASN A 87 6.29 17.71 -8.80
CA ASN A 87 6.61 18.46 -7.59
C ASN A 87 6.92 17.59 -6.36
N GLY A 88 6.90 16.27 -6.50
CA GLY A 88 7.17 15.31 -5.41
C GLY A 88 5.97 15.02 -4.52
N TYR A 89 4.76 15.41 -4.91
CA TYR A 89 3.52 15.14 -4.18
C TYR A 89 2.53 14.31 -5.01
N SER A 90 1.43 13.99 -4.40
CA SER A 90 0.23 13.40 -5.02
C SER A 90 -1.00 14.06 -4.43
N ASP A 91 -2.12 13.95 -5.11
CA ASP A 91 -3.44 14.36 -4.64
C ASP A 91 -4.29 13.08 -4.38
N PRO A 92 -4.01 12.34 -3.28
CA PRO A 92 -4.53 11.00 -3.14
C PRO A 92 -5.99 10.95 -2.74
N TYR A 93 -6.66 9.92 -3.25
CA TYR A 93 -7.97 9.46 -2.78
C TYR A 93 -8.01 7.93 -2.86
N VAL A 94 -8.94 7.32 -2.14
CA VAL A 94 -9.05 5.87 -2.02
C VAL A 94 -10.38 5.41 -2.58
N LYS A 95 -10.36 4.37 -3.38
CA LYS A 95 -11.55 3.63 -3.82
C LYS A 95 -11.63 2.32 -3.07
N THR A 96 -12.84 1.96 -2.64
CA THR A 96 -13.13 0.63 -2.10
C THR A 96 -14.16 -0.07 -2.96
N TYR A 97 -13.99 -1.36 -3.16
CA TYR A 97 -14.87 -2.16 -3.97
C TYR A 97 -15.00 -3.57 -3.41
N LEU A 98 -16.24 -3.97 -3.06
CA LEU A 98 -16.52 -5.31 -2.57
C LEU A 98 -17.00 -6.18 -3.74
N LYS A 99 -16.23 -7.19 -4.09
CA LYS A 99 -16.48 -8.10 -5.22
C LYS A 99 -16.81 -9.52 -4.75
N PRO A 100 -17.56 -10.30 -5.54
CA PRO A 100 -18.28 -9.92 -6.75
C PRO A 100 -19.47 -8.99 -6.46
N ASP A 101 -19.74 -8.05 -7.35
CA ASP A 101 -20.80 -7.06 -7.25
C ASP A 101 -21.70 -7.12 -8.48
N GLU A 102 -22.79 -7.86 -8.38
CA GLU A 102 -23.74 -8.05 -9.47
C GLU A 102 -24.50 -6.77 -9.81
N ASP A 103 -24.76 -5.94 -8.82
CA ASP A 103 -25.56 -4.69 -8.95
C ASP A 103 -24.70 -3.45 -9.22
N LYS A 104 -23.39 -3.57 -9.26
CA LYS A 104 -22.42 -2.47 -9.44
C LYS A 104 -22.58 -1.31 -8.45
N LYS A 105 -23.10 -1.58 -7.26
CA LYS A 105 -23.36 -0.59 -6.20
C LYS A 105 -22.32 -0.59 -5.07
N SER A 106 -21.36 -1.51 -5.11
CA SER A 106 -20.38 -1.71 -4.03
C SER A 106 -19.06 -0.97 -4.22
N LYS A 107 -19.13 0.19 -4.87
CA LYS A 107 -17.99 1.10 -5.03
C LYS A 107 -18.18 2.36 -4.17
N HIS A 108 -17.18 2.66 -3.38
CA HIS A 108 -17.09 3.92 -2.65
C HIS A 108 -15.73 4.59 -2.90
N LYS A 109 -15.69 5.88 -2.71
CA LYS A 109 -14.44 6.65 -2.78
C LYS A 109 -14.40 7.71 -1.69
N THR A 110 -13.21 7.96 -1.18
CA THR A 110 -12.95 9.05 -0.24
C THR A 110 -12.89 10.40 -0.94
N ALA A 111 -12.88 11.47 -0.15
CA ALA A 111 -12.48 12.79 -0.63
C ALA A 111 -11.03 12.77 -1.12
N VAL A 112 -10.68 13.70 -2.01
CA VAL A 112 -9.33 13.93 -2.49
C VAL A 112 -8.59 14.81 -1.49
N LYS A 113 -7.39 14.41 -1.07
CA LYS A 113 -6.48 15.21 -0.24
C LYS A 113 -5.37 15.76 -1.14
N LYS A 114 -5.20 17.08 -1.15
CA LYS A 114 -4.27 17.72 -2.08
C LYS A 114 -2.85 17.80 -1.54
N LYS A 115 -1.87 17.59 -2.40
CA LYS A 115 -0.43 17.81 -2.17
C LYS A 115 0.08 17.14 -0.90
N THR A 116 -0.17 15.83 -0.77
CA THR A 116 0.29 15.08 0.40
C THR A 116 0.62 13.63 0.05
N LEU A 117 1.64 13.09 0.68
CA LEU A 117 1.98 11.66 0.64
C LEU A 117 1.51 10.92 1.89
N ASN A 118 0.94 11.64 2.85
CA ASN A 118 0.44 11.12 4.12
C ASN A 118 -0.98 11.62 4.40
N PRO A 119 -1.96 11.29 3.55
CA PRO A 119 -3.32 11.78 3.70
C PRO A 119 -4.03 11.15 4.90
N GLU A 120 -4.82 11.96 5.60
CA GLU A 120 -5.77 11.51 6.61
C GLU A 120 -7.19 11.62 6.05
N PHE A 121 -7.90 10.50 5.98
CA PHE A 121 -9.26 10.48 5.44
C PHE A 121 -10.31 10.37 6.54
N ASN A 122 -10.16 9.43 7.46
CA ASN A 122 -11.11 9.16 8.54
C ASN A 122 -12.55 8.99 8.03
N GLU A 123 -12.73 8.28 6.92
CA GLU A 123 -14.02 8.01 6.30
C GLU A 123 -14.38 6.53 6.47
N GLU A 124 -15.66 6.27 6.68
CA GLU A 124 -16.19 4.92 6.83
C GLU A 124 -17.33 4.68 5.84
N PHE A 125 -17.29 3.51 5.20
CA PHE A 125 -18.29 3.08 4.24
C PHE A 125 -19.00 1.83 4.73
N CYS A 126 -20.30 1.75 4.54
CA CYS A 126 -21.11 0.59 4.89
C CYS A 126 -21.51 -0.17 3.63
N TYR A 127 -21.19 -1.46 3.60
CA TYR A 127 -21.66 -2.40 2.59
C TYR A 127 -22.74 -3.29 3.21
N GLU A 128 -23.97 -3.14 2.77
CA GLU A 128 -25.07 -4.01 3.19
C GLU A 128 -24.85 -5.43 2.65
N ILE A 129 -24.61 -6.37 3.53
CA ILE A 129 -24.35 -7.76 3.19
C ILE A 129 -24.59 -8.66 4.40
N LYS A 130 -25.14 -9.84 4.18
CA LYS A 130 -25.26 -10.85 5.22
C LYS A 130 -23.88 -11.39 5.59
N HIS A 131 -23.69 -11.66 6.88
CA HIS A 131 -22.41 -12.20 7.37
C HIS A 131 -22.04 -13.51 6.66
N SER A 132 -23.00 -14.38 6.36
CA SER A 132 -22.77 -15.63 5.65
C SER A 132 -22.27 -15.44 4.19
N ASP A 133 -22.64 -14.32 3.57
CA ASP A 133 -22.22 -14.00 2.21
C ASP A 133 -20.86 -13.28 2.16
N LEU A 134 -20.49 -12.63 3.26
CA LEU A 134 -19.26 -11.84 3.34
C LEU A 134 -18.01 -12.69 3.12
N ALA A 135 -17.99 -13.94 3.61
CA ALA A 135 -16.86 -14.85 3.44
C ALA A 135 -16.52 -15.13 1.97
N LYS A 136 -17.51 -15.01 1.07
CA LYS A 136 -17.36 -15.21 -0.38
C LYS A 136 -16.91 -13.95 -1.11
N LYS A 137 -16.84 -12.83 -0.43
CA LYS A 137 -16.49 -11.54 -1.02
C LYS A 137 -15.00 -11.22 -0.86
N THR A 138 -14.53 -10.33 -1.70
CA THR A 138 -13.18 -9.79 -1.69
C THR A 138 -13.26 -8.27 -1.69
N LEU A 139 -12.55 -7.64 -0.79
CA LEU A 139 -12.48 -6.17 -0.70
C LEU A 139 -11.23 -5.68 -1.41
N GLU A 140 -11.41 -4.92 -2.46
CA GLU A 140 -10.33 -4.22 -3.16
C GLU A 140 -10.25 -2.78 -2.64
N VAL A 141 -9.07 -2.37 -2.21
CA VAL A 141 -8.77 -1.01 -1.76
C VAL A 141 -7.66 -0.47 -2.63
N THR A 142 -7.93 0.59 -3.37
CA THR A 142 -6.98 1.18 -4.31
C THR A 142 -6.80 2.66 -4.03
N VAL A 143 -5.56 3.12 -4.08
CA VAL A 143 -5.16 4.51 -3.88
C VAL A 143 -4.76 5.12 -5.22
N TRP A 144 -5.30 6.29 -5.50
CA TRP A 144 -5.15 6.97 -6.78
C TRP A 144 -4.71 8.41 -6.56
N ASP A 145 -3.95 8.92 -7.51
CA ASP A 145 -3.65 10.35 -7.63
C ASP A 145 -4.71 11.02 -8.53
N TYR A 146 -5.40 12.01 -8.00
CA TYR A 146 -6.38 12.80 -8.76
C TYR A 146 -5.66 13.80 -9.65
N ASP A 147 -5.96 13.75 -10.94
CA ASP A 147 -5.40 14.68 -11.94
C ASP A 147 -6.52 15.40 -12.70
N ILE A 148 -6.44 16.72 -12.79
CA ILE A 148 -7.40 17.53 -13.53
C ILE A 148 -7.01 17.50 -15.02
N GLY A 149 -7.90 16.95 -15.85
CA GLY A 149 -7.72 16.93 -17.30
C GLY A 149 -6.93 15.77 -17.86
N LYS A 150 -6.52 14.82 -17.00
CA LYS A 150 -5.90 13.56 -17.38
C LYS A 150 -6.57 12.39 -16.65
N SER A 151 -6.24 11.17 -17.05
CA SER A 151 -6.62 10.00 -16.27
C SER A 151 -5.89 10.00 -14.93
N ASN A 152 -6.59 9.59 -13.87
CA ASN A 152 -5.98 9.49 -12.55
C ASN A 152 -4.95 8.35 -12.53
N ASP A 153 -3.81 8.60 -11.88
CA ASP A 153 -2.73 7.63 -11.79
C ASP A 153 -2.93 6.68 -10.60
N PHE A 154 -2.68 5.39 -10.84
CA PHE A 154 -2.71 4.37 -9.81
C PHE A 154 -1.47 4.47 -8.93
N ILE A 155 -1.65 4.66 -7.63
CA ILE A 155 -0.55 4.71 -6.66
C ILE A 155 -0.26 3.32 -6.11
N GLY A 156 -1.25 2.64 -5.61
CA GLY A 156 -1.09 1.31 -5.04
C GLY A 156 -2.41 0.70 -4.60
N GLY A 157 -2.42 -0.60 -4.37
CA GLY A 157 -3.60 -1.31 -3.97
C GLY A 157 -3.34 -2.44 -3.00
N VAL A 158 -4.40 -2.89 -2.35
CA VAL A 158 -4.43 -4.04 -1.47
C VAL A 158 -5.76 -4.76 -1.62
N VAL A 159 -5.71 -6.09 -1.59
CA VAL A 159 -6.89 -6.94 -1.67
C VAL A 159 -7.02 -7.76 -0.40
N LEU A 160 -8.16 -7.63 0.28
CA LEU A 160 -8.50 -8.37 1.49
C LEU A 160 -9.58 -9.42 1.15
N GLY A 161 -9.39 -10.64 1.60
CA GLY A 161 -10.32 -11.72 1.32
C GLY A 161 -9.81 -13.07 1.79
N ILE A 162 -10.64 -14.09 1.67
CA ILE A 162 -10.31 -15.46 2.09
C ILE A 162 -9.14 -16.06 1.28
N ASN A 163 -8.96 -15.59 0.05
CA ASN A 163 -7.88 -16.05 -0.83
C ASN A 163 -6.61 -15.18 -0.73
N ALA A 164 -6.62 -14.17 0.12
CA ALA A 164 -5.44 -13.35 0.40
C ALA A 164 -4.42 -14.11 1.27
N LYS A 165 -3.25 -13.50 1.48
CA LYS A 165 -2.15 -14.08 2.28
C LYS A 165 -1.71 -13.08 3.37
N GLY A 166 -1.08 -13.60 4.43
CA GLY A 166 -0.47 -12.78 5.47
C GLY A 166 -1.47 -11.89 6.21
N GLU A 167 -1.08 -10.64 6.47
CA GLU A 167 -1.90 -9.67 7.21
C GLU A 167 -3.24 -9.36 6.53
N ARG A 168 -3.31 -9.44 5.23
CA ARG A 168 -4.53 -9.22 4.45
C ARG A 168 -5.58 -10.29 4.72
N LEU A 169 -5.16 -11.56 4.76
CA LEU A 169 -6.02 -12.67 5.14
C LEU A 169 -6.40 -12.59 6.61
N LYS A 170 -5.43 -12.33 7.48
CA LYS A 170 -5.65 -12.26 8.92
C LYS A 170 -6.66 -11.16 9.29
N HIS A 171 -6.53 -9.99 8.70
CA HIS A 171 -7.48 -8.88 8.91
C HIS A 171 -8.89 -9.26 8.50
N TRP A 172 -9.05 -9.88 7.33
CA TRP A 172 -10.33 -10.35 6.82
C TRP A 172 -10.95 -11.41 7.71
N PHE A 173 -10.16 -12.42 8.07
CA PHE A 173 -10.59 -13.52 8.93
C PHE A 173 -10.98 -13.05 10.33
N ASP A 174 -10.18 -12.19 10.94
CA ASP A 174 -10.50 -11.63 12.27
C ASP A 174 -11.79 -10.81 12.25
N CYS A 175 -12.06 -10.09 11.17
CA CYS A 175 -13.33 -9.37 10.99
C CYS A 175 -14.52 -10.32 10.91
N LEU A 176 -14.40 -11.42 10.15
CA LEU A 176 -15.46 -12.43 10.03
C LEU A 176 -15.70 -13.16 11.35
N LYS A 177 -14.65 -13.47 12.08
CA LYS A 177 -14.72 -14.23 13.34
C LYS A 177 -15.27 -13.39 14.48
N ASN A 178 -14.99 -12.10 14.54
CA ASN A 178 -15.31 -11.22 15.66
C ASN A 178 -16.34 -10.17 15.24
N LYS A 179 -17.61 -10.58 15.11
CA LYS A 179 -18.71 -9.65 14.84
C LYS A 179 -18.74 -8.50 15.86
N ASP A 180 -19.09 -7.33 15.38
CA ASP A 180 -19.25 -6.12 16.19
C ASP A 180 -17.98 -5.58 16.84
N LYS A 181 -16.81 -6.12 16.44
CA LYS A 181 -15.49 -5.64 16.87
C LYS A 181 -14.79 -4.93 15.72
N LYS A 182 -14.40 -3.67 15.94
CA LYS A 182 -13.58 -2.92 14.98
C LYS A 182 -12.12 -3.35 15.09
N ILE A 183 -11.54 -3.74 13.95
CA ILE A 183 -10.15 -4.18 13.87
C ILE A 183 -9.42 -3.30 12.88
N GLU A 184 -8.39 -2.60 13.35
CA GLU A 184 -7.54 -1.72 12.55
C GLU A 184 -6.21 -2.40 12.27
N ARG A 185 -5.78 -2.37 11.01
CA ARG A 185 -4.46 -2.88 10.59
C ARG A 185 -3.86 -2.05 9.48
N TRP A 186 -2.55 -1.92 9.54
CA TRP A 186 -1.75 -1.39 8.44
C TRP A 186 -1.54 -2.44 7.36
N HIS A 187 -1.63 -2.01 6.10
CA HIS A 187 -1.33 -2.84 4.93
C HIS A 187 -0.34 -2.14 4.02
N THR A 188 0.58 -2.91 3.48
CA THR A 188 1.51 -2.42 2.46
C THR A 188 0.79 -2.39 1.11
N LEU A 189 0.83 -1.24 0.44
CA LEU A 189 0.29 -1.08 -0.91
C LEU A 189 1.23 -1.73 -1.92
N THR A 190 0.65 -2.43 -2.88
CA THR A 190 1.40 -3.03 -3.99
C THR A 190 1.13 -2.29 -5.30
N ASN A 191 2.05 -2.43 -6.26
CA ASN A 191 1.92 -1.82 -7.58
C ASN A 191 1.02 -2.63 -8.53
N GLU A 192 0.40 -3.69 -8.04
CA GLU A 192 -0.52 -4.49 -8.83
C GLU A 192 -1.93 -3.91 -8.79
N LEU A 193 -2.47 -3.54 -9.95
CA LEU A 193 -3.85 -3.10 -10.06
C LEU A 193 -4.78 -4.32 -9.89
N PRO A 194 -5.65 -4.33 -8.85
CA PRO A 194 -6.61 -5.41 -8.67
C PRO A 194 -7.49 -5.61 -9.91
N GLY A 195 -7.68 -6.86 -10.31
CA GLY A 195 -8.46 -7.23 -11.49
C GLY A 195 -7.67 -7.33 -12.79
N SER A 196 -6.41 -6.90 -12.84
CA SER A 196 -5.57 -7.02 -14.03
C SER A 196 -5.05 -8.46 -14.27
N VAL A 197 -5.15 -9.34 -13.28
CA VAL A 197 -4.63 -10.72 -13.31
C VAL A 197 -5.69 -11.73 -13.75
N LEU A 198 -6.92 -11.33 -14.00
CA LEU A 198 -8.04 -12.21 -14.33
C LEU A 198 -8.44 -12.20 -15.81
N SER A 199 -7.56 -11.73 -16.69
CA SER A 199 -7.82 -11.69 -18.14
C SER A 199 -7.07 -12.78 -18.91
N ASP A 200 -6.82 -13.93 -18.29
CA ASP A 200 -6.32 -15.13 -18.99
C ASP A 200 -7.25 -16.31 -18.73
#